data_08fcb0aed30697bf07fc790c1f7c423e
#
_entry.id   08fcb0aed30697bf07fc790c1f7c423e
#
_cell.length_a   1.000
_cell.length_b   1.000
_cell.length_c   1.000
_cell.angle_alpha   90.00
_cell.angle_beta   90.00
_cell.angle_gamma   90.00
#
_symmetry.space_group_name_H-M   'P 1'
#
loop_
_entity.id
_entity.type
_entity.pdbx_description
1 polymer ?
#
loop_
_entity_poly.entity_id
_entity_poly.type
_entity_poly.pdbx_seq_one_letter_code
_entity_poly.pdbx_strand_id
1 'polypeptide(L)'
;ITGGVLDAEVVGEPGVLRMQPELVKAACDKAHALGMKVAAHVESPEGVRVALENGVDSIEHGAKPDEEILRLFRERGAFQVATISPALPYALFDRSVSHATYEQQENGKVVFDGIIALAKANLANGVPVGLGTDTGCPYITHYDMWRELYYYVKYCGVTPAFALYSATLLNAQLAGLGNETGSIEEGKAADLIVCDRDPLADLSALRTLRMVVRQGWRVENPAPKKMPEVERELDRFL
;
A
#
# COMPACT_ATOMS: atom_id res chain seq x y z
N ILE A 1 -15.02 0.87 2.53
CA ILE A 1 -16.00 0.00 3.21
C ILE A 1 -16.05 0.34 4.69
N THR A 2 -14.91 0.63 5.30
CA THR A 2 -14.84 1.01 6.71
C THR A 2 -14.46 2.48 6.87
N GLY A 3 -14.56 3.00 8.10
CA GLY A 3 -13.77 4.15 8.52
C GLY A 3 -12.30 3.77 8.70
N GLY A 4 -11.52 4.59 9.38
CA GLY A 4 -10.09 4.35 9.55
C GLY A 4 -9.49 5.06 10.75
N VAL A 5 -8.18 5.35 10.69
CA VAL A 5 -7.42 6.04 11.75
C VAL A 5 -8.11 7.32 12.24
N LEU A 6 -8.76 8.05 11.33
CA LEU A 6 -9.44 9.32 11.65
C LEU A 6 -10.80 9.14 12.32
N ASP A 7 -11.36 7.93 12.29
CA ASP A 7 -12.60 7.55 12.96
C ASP A 7 -12.33 7.27 14.46
N ALA A 8 -12.34 8.31 15.26
CA ALA A 8 -12.01 8.24 16.68
C ALA A 8 -13.23 7.94 17.58
N GLU A 9 -14.26 7.26 17.08
CA GLU A 9 -15.45 6.92 17.86
C GLU A 9 -15.12 5.96 19.01
N VAL A 10 -14.22 5.00 18.75
CA VAL A 10 -13.74 4.07 19.77
C VAL A 10 -12.20 4.00 19.70
N VAL A 11 -11.55 4.31 20.80
CA VAL A 11 -10.09 4.26 20.89
C VAL A 11 -9.61 2.82 20.80
N GLY A 12 -8.68 2.55 19.86
CA GLY A 12 -8.13 1.21 19.63
C GLY A 12 -8.99 0.32 18.73
N GLU A 13 -10.11 0.81 18.24
CA GLU A 13 -10.98 0.10 17.29
C GLU A 13 -11.21 0.93 16.02
N PRO A 14 -10.17 1.17 15.21
CA PRO A 14 -10.33 1.84 13.92
C PRO A 14 -11.12 0.97 12.95
N GLY A 15 -11.68 1.59 11.92
CA GLY A 15 -12.27 0.85 10.83
C GLY A 15 -13.69 0.31 11.07
N VAL A 16 -14.52 1.05 11.78
CA VAL A 16 -15.96 0.74 11.91
C VAL A 16 -16.57 0.55 10.53
N LEU A 17 -17.36 -0.54 10.37
CA LEU A 17 -18.03 -0.85 9.11
C LEU A 17 -19.05 0.23 8.76
N ARG A 18 -18.87 0.89 7.61
CA ARG A 18 -19.72 1.99 7.13
C ARG A 18 -20.62 1.56 5.97
N MET A 19 -20.23 0.53 5.25
CA MET A 19 -20.97 0.04 4.08
C MET A 19 -21.51 -1.36 4.35
N GLN A 20 -22.82 -1.53 4.22
CA GLN A 20 -23.48 -2.82 4.45
C GLN A 20 -23.03 -3.86 3.41
N PRO A 21 -22.92 -5.16 3.79
CA PRO A 21 -22.43 -6.21 2.91
C PRO A 21 -23.17 -6.30 1.56
N GLU A 22 -24.48 -6.09 1.56
CA GLU A 22 -25.29 -6.12 0.33
C GLU A 22 -24.91 -5.01 -0.66
N LEU A 23 -24.50 -3.84 -0.15
CA LEU A 23 -24.04 -2.73 -0.98
C LEU A 23 -22.65 -3.00 -1.53
N VAL A 24 -21.75 -3.60 -0.74
CA VAL A 24 -20.44 -4.05 -1.20
C VAL A 24 -20.60 -5.05 -2.34
N LYS A 25 -21.45 -6.07 -2.13
CA LYS A 25 -21.76 -7.06 -3.15
C LYS A 25 -22.31 -6.44 -4.43
N ALA A 26 -23.29 -5.57 -4.31
CA ALA A 26 -23.90 -4.91 -5.47
C ALA A 26 -22.88 -4.07 -6.26
N ALA A 27 -21.97 -3.40 -5.58
CA ALA A 27 -20.89 -2.64 -6.21
C ALA A 27 -19.91 -3.56 -6.95
N CYS A 28 -19.46 -4.66 -6.31
CA CYS A 28 -18.58 -5.65 -6.91
C CYS A 28 -19.23 -6.32 -8.13
N ASP A 29 -20.46 -6.81 -7.99
CA ASP A 29 -21.20 -7.46 -9.09
C ASP A 29 -21.32 -6.50 -10.30
N LYS A 30 -21.61 -5.22 -10.04
CA LYS A 30 -21.70 -4.22 -11.12
C LYS A 30 -20.38 -3.93 -11.78
N ALA A 31 -19.31 -3.77 -11.00
CA ALA A 31 -17.97 -3.53 -11.53
C ALA A 31 -17.48 -4.71 -12.37
N HIS A 32 -17.62 -5.93 -11.86
CA HIS A 32 -17.23 -7.14 -12.56
C HIS A 32 -18.02 -7.36 -13.85
N ALA A 33 -19.32 -7.05 -13.86
CA ALA A 33 -20.14 -7.08 -15.09
C ALA A 33 -19.65 -6.08 -16.16
N LEU A 34 -18.88 -5.05 -15.76
CA LEU A 34 -18.26 -4.08 -16.66
C LEU A 34 -16.79 -4.40 -16.95
N GLY A 35 -16.27 -5.55 -16.49
CA GLY A 35 -14.87 -5.94 -16.63
C GLY A 35 -13.88 -5.14 -15.77
N MET A 36 -14.38 -4.50 -14.69
CA MET A 36 -13.58 -3.69 -13.77
C MET A 36 -13.30 -4.45 -12.48
N LYS A 37 -12.11 -4.26 -11.91
CA LYS A 37 -11.76 -4.71 -10.56
C LYS A 37 -12.23 -3.71 -9.51
N VAL A 38 -12.37 -4.17 -8.26
CA VAL A 38 -12.77 -3.37 -7.11
C VAL A 38 -11.69 -3.39 -6.06
N ALA A 39 -11.18 -2.21 -5.71
CA ALA A 39 -10.31 -1.98 -4.57
C ALA A 39 -11.12 -1.44 -3.39
N ALA A 40 -10.84 -1.90 -2.18
CA ALA A 40 -11.56 -1.45 -0.99
C ALA A 40 -10.61 -0.97 0.11
N HIS A 41 -10.78 0.29 0.53
CA HIS A 41 -10.22 0.78 1.79
C HIS A 41 -10.85 0.04 2.96
N VAL A 42 -10.02 -0.61 3.79
CA VAL A 42 -10.44 -1.43 4.93
C VAL A 42 -9.36 -1.40 6.03
N GLU A 43 -9.76 -1.04 7.25
CA GLU A 43 -8.85 -0.97 8.41
C GLU A 43 -9.36 -1.75 9.64
N SER A 44 -10.29 -2.71 9.44
CA SER A 44 -10.73 -3.62 10.50
C SER A 44 -10.85 -5.07 10.02
N PRO A 45 -10.68 -6.06 10.92
CA PRO A 45 -10.85 -7.47 10.55
C PRO A 45 -12.25 -7.79 10.01
N GLU A 46 -13.29 -7.20 10.59
CA GLU A 46 -14.68 -7.35 10.11
C GLU A 46 -14.81 -6.80 8.69
N GLY A 47 -14.28 -5.62 8.43
CA GLY A 47 -14.32 -5.01 7.10
C GLY A 47 -13.59 -5.86 6.06
N VAL A 48 -12.43 -6.47 6.41
CA VAL A 48 -11.70 -7.38 5.52
C VAL A 48 -12.55 -8.58 5.14
N ARG A 49 -13.24 -9.21 6.12
CA ARG A 49 -14.15 -10.33 5.84
C ARG A 49 -15.29 -9.90 4.91
N VAL A 50 -16.00 -8.83 5.28
CA VAL A 50 -17.11 -8.30 4.47
C VAL A 50 -16.66 -7.99 3.04
N ALA A 51 -15.50 -7.37 2.86
CA ALA A 51 -14.95 -7.06 1.56
C ALA A 51 -14.70 -8.32 0.72
N LEU A 52 -13.95 -9.28 1.27
CA LEU A 52 -13.57 -10.50 0.57
C LEU A 52 -14.77 -11.41 0.28
N GLU A 53 -15.68 -11.57 1.23
CA GLU A 53 -16.92 -12.37 1.05
C GLU A 53 -17.79 -11.82 -0.07
N ASN A 54 -17.80 -10.51 -0.27
CA ASN A 54 -18.63 -9.82 -1.25
C ASN A 54 -17.95 -9.48 -2.56
N GLY A 55 -16.72 -9.99 -2.81
CA GLY A 55 -16.12 -10.02 -4.13
C GLY A 55 -15.10 -8.91 -4.42
N VAL A 56 -14.59 -8.22 -3.41
CA VAL A 56 -13.51 -7.22 -3.59
C VAL A 56 -12.24 -7.91 -4.09
N ASP A 57 -11.55 -7.30 -5.07
CA ASP A 57 -10.35 -7.84 -5.70
C ASP A 57 -9.05 -7.45 -4.97
N SER A 58 -9.04 -6.29 -4.31
CA SER A 58 -7.92 -5.89 -3.47
C SER A 58 -8.36 -5.18 -2.20
N ILE A 59 -7.63 -5.45 -1.12
CA ILE A 59 -7.76 -4.79 0.17
C ILE A 59 -6.64 -3.77 0.28
N GLU A 60 -7.02 -2.51 0.30
CA GLU A 60 -6.11 -1.40 0.61
C GLU A 60 -5.95 -1.30 2.13
N HIS A 61 -4.73 -1.13 2.62
CA HIS A 61 -4.34 -1.19 4.03
C HIS A 61 -4.49 -2.59 4.60
N GLY A 62 -5.62 -2.89 5.15
CA GLY A 62 -5.93 -4.15 5.81
C GLY A 62 -5.84 -4.06 7.33
N ALA A 63 -6.02 -5.19 8.00
CA ALA A 63 -6.10 -5.28 9.45
C ALA A 63 -5.46 -6.57 9.96
N LYS A 64 -5.34 -6.71 11.28
CA LYS A 64 -4.79 -7.93 11.90
C LYS A 64 -5.52 -9.18 11.39
N PRO A 65 -4.80 -10.15 10.79
CA PRO A 65 -5.42 -11.33 10.21
C PRO A 65 -5.77 -12.38 11.25
N ASP A 66 -6.70 -13.25 10.87
CA ASP A 66 -6.91 -14.57 11.46
C ASP A 66 -6.97 -15.63 10.34
N GLU A 67 -7.18 -16.88 10.70
CA GLU A 67 -7.20 -18.00 9.74
C GLU A 67 -8.30 -17.85 8.69
N GLU A 68 -9.46 -17.29 9.07
CA GLU A 68 -10.58 -17.08 8.16
C GLU A 68 -10.26 -16.02 7.12
N ILE A 69 -9.67 -14.89 7.52
CA ILE A 69 -9.23 -13.83 6.60
C ILE A 69 -8.23 -14.40 5.60
N LEU A 70 -7.24 -15.17 6.05
CA LEU A 70 -6.24 -15.78 5.18
C LEU A 70 -6.85 -16.81 4.22
N ARG A 71 -7.85 -17.56 4.66
CA ARG A 71 -8.62 -18.47 3.80
C ARG A 71 -9.36 -17.70 2.72
N LEU A 72 -10.06 -16.62 3.09
CA LEU A 72 -10.81 -15.79 2.16
C LEU A 72 -9.92 -15.16 1.08
N PHE A 73 -8.74 -14.63 1.44
CA PHE A 73 -7.78 -14.13 0.46
C PHE A 73 -7.41 -15.19 -0.59
N ARG A 74 -7.09 -16.40 -0.15
CA ARG A 74 -6.71 -17.50 -1.07
C ARG A 74 -7.87 -17.94 -1.95
N GLU A 75 -9.06 -18.11 -1.38
CA GLU A 75 -10.25 -18.54 -2.12
C GLU A 75 -10.70 -17.52 -3.16
N ARG A 76 -10.54 -16.24 -2.87
CA ARG A 76 -10.89 -15.15 -3.79
C ARG A 76 -9.77 -14.83 -4.79
N GLY A 77 -8.53 -15.21 -4.52
CA GLY A 77 -7.39 -14.77 -5.29
C GLY A 77 -7.17 -13.26 -5.17
N ALA A 78 -7.59 -12.68 -4.05
CA ALA A 78 -7.51 -11.24 -3.82
C ALA A 78 -6.08 -10.82 -3.44
N PHE A 79 -5.78 -9.53 -3.65
CA PHE A 79 -4.53 -8.91 -3.26
C PHE A 79 -4.70 -8.12 -1.95
N GLN A 80 -3.62 -7.99 -1.17
CA GLN A 80 -3.47 -6.85 -0.28
C GLN A 80 -2.59 -5.80 -0.97
N VAL A 81 -2.93 -4.52 -0.83
CA VAL A 81 -2.03 -3.40 -1.13
C VAL A 81 -1.60 -2.80 0.20
N ALA A 82 -0.40 -3.19 0.64
CA ALA A 82 0.17 -2.64 1.86
C ALA A 82 0.53 -1.18 1.65
N THR A 83 0.07 -0.33 2.55
CA THR A 83 0.28 1.11 2.57
C THR A 83 0.80 1.47 3.97
N ILE A 84 2.03 1.06 4.26
CA ILE A 84 2.66 1.28 5.57
C ILE A 84 2.89 2.78 5.78
N SER A 85 3.21 3.49 4.70
CA SER A 85 3.54 4.92 4.71
C SER A 85 2.50 5.81 5.40
N PRO A 86 1.19 5.77 5.09
CA PRO A 86 0.22 6.68 5.70
C PRO A 86 -0.07 6.37 7.16
N ALA A 87 0.08 5.12 7.60
CA ALA A 87 -0.13 4.74 8.99
C ALA A 87 1.04 5.12 9.90
N LEU A 88 2.27 5.18 9.37
CA LEU A 88 3.49 5.44 10.13
C LEU A 88 3.48 6.78 10.89
N PRO A 89 3.11 7.94 10.29
CA PRO A 89 3.06 9.20 11.02
C PRO A 89 2.08 9.20 12.19
N TYR A 90 0.92 8.56 12.01
CA TYR A 90 -0.05 8.44 13.11
C TYR A 90 0.45 7.54 14.22
N ALA A 91 1.10 6.42 13.88
CA ALA A 91 1.55 5.44 14.85
C ALA A 91 2.82 5.88 15.62
N LEU A 92 3.81 6.45 14.91
CA LEU A 92 5.19 6.54 15.40
C LEU A 92 5.69 7.97 15.62
N PHE A 93 5.07 9.00 15.02
CA PHE A 93 5.50 10.37 15.26
C PHE A 93 5.07 10.83 16.67
N ASP A 94 5.85 11.74 17.24
CA ASP A 94 5.37 12.53 18.38
C ASP A 94 4.14 13.35 17.96
N ARG A 95 3.14 13.45 18.83
CA ARG A 95 1.91 14.18 18.53
C ARG A 95 2.13 15.68 18.31
N SER A 96 3.20 16.25 18.84
CA SER A 96 3.60 17.63 18.52
C SER A 96 4.02 17.82 17.07
N VAL A 97 4.42 16.72 16.39
CA VAL A 97 4.80 16.70 14.98
C VAL A 97 3.63 16.29 14.10
N SER A 98 3.00 15.15 14.40
CA SER A 98 1.88 14.65 13.60
C SER A 98 0.60 15.46 13.74
N HIS A 99 0.45 16.21 14.82
CA HIS A 99 -0.79 16.90 15.26
C HIS A 99 -1.98 15.95 15.45
N ALA A 100 -1.72 14.64 15.55
CA ALA A 100 -2.74 13.65 15.83
C ALA A 100 -3.29 13.80 17.24
N THR A 101 -4.59 13.54 17.43
CA THR A 101 -5.17 13.39 18.77
C THR A 101 -4.64 12.10 19.42
N TYR A 102 -4.91 11.92 20.71
CA TYR A 102 -4.54 10.67 21.39
C TYR A 102 -5.24 9.47 20.74
N GLU A 103 -6.52 9.59 20.45
CA GLU A 103 -7.34 8.56 19.83
C GLU A 103 -6.82 8.19 18.44
N GLN A 104 -6.50 9.18 17.61
CA GLN A 104 -5.92 8.99 16.29
C GLN A 104 -4.56 8.28 16.36
N GLN A 105 -3.73 8.59 17.36
CA GLN A 105 -2.45 7.90 17.53
C GLN A 105 -2.65 6.45 17.95
N GLU A 106 -3.55 6.16 18.89
CA GLU A 106 -3.83 4.78 19.29
C GLU A 106 -4.43 3.96 18.14
N ASN A 107 -5.38 4.54 17.41
CA ASN A 107 -5.93 3.92 16.20
C ASN A 107 -4.85 3.74 15.12
N GLY A 108 -3.97 4.72 14.94
CA GLY A 108 -2.83 4.65 14.02
C GLY A 108 -1.89 3.47 14.33
N LYS A 109 -1.63 3.20 15.61
CA LYS A 109 -0.83 2.04 16.03
C LYS A 109 -1.51 0.71 15.65
N VAL A 110 -2.82 0.60 15.90
CA VAL A 110 -3.59 -0.59 15.55
C VAL A 110 -3.56 -0.84 14.04
N VAL A 111 -3.76 0.20 13.23
CA VAL A 111 -3.72 0.11 11.76
C VAL A 111 -2.32 -0.23 11.27
N PHE A 112 -1.28 0.45 11.75
CA PHE A 112 0.11 0.20 11.39
C PHE A 112 0.52 -1.26 11.66
N ASP A 113 0.26 -1.73 12.87
CA ASP A 113 0.56 -3.12 13.26
C ASP A 113 -0.30 -4.12 12.46
N GLY A 114 -1.55 -3.79 12.19
CA GLY A 114 -2.48 -4.60 11.42
C GLY A 114 -2.06 -4.79 9.97
N ILE A 115 -1.66 -3.72 9.28
CA ILE A 115 -1.14 -3.75 7.91
C ILE A 115 0.08 -4.66 7.82
N ILE A 116 1.05 -4.49 8.72
CA ILE A 116 2.29 -5.28 8.75
C ILE A 116 2.00 -6.75 9.05
N ALA A 117 1.14 -7.02 10.03
CA ALA A 117 0.77 -8.38 10.40
C ALA A 117 0.07 -9.10 9.24
N LEU A 118 -0.86 -8.41 8.55
CA LEU A 118 -1.55 -8.97 7.38
C LEU A 118 -0.57 -9.22 6.24
N ALA A 119 0.32 -8.28 5.93
CA ALA A 119 1.31 -8.44 4.86
C ALA A 119 2.22 -9.65 5.11
N LYS A 120 2.75 -9.80 6.31
CA LYS A 120 3.56 -10.98 6.69
C LYS A 120 2.78 -12.28 6.56
N ALA A 121 1.55 -12.31 7.04
CA ALA A 121 0.72 -13.51 7.00
C ALA A 121 0.31 -13.86 5.57
N ASN A 122 -0.06 -12.90 4.76
CA ASN A 122 -0.38 -13.07 3.35
C ASN A 122 0.82 -13.63 2.57
N LEU A 123 2.01 -13.04 2.74
CA LEU A 123 3.25 -13.54 2.12
C LEU A 123 3.55 -14.98 2.50
N ALA A 124 3.43 -15.33 3.78
CA ALA A 124 3.65 -16.68 4.28
C ALA A 124 2.64 -17.71 3.72
N ASN A 125 1.47 -17.24 3.28
CA ASN A 125 0.39 -18.05 2.72
C ASN A 125 0.29 -17.96 1.17
N GLY A 126 1.27 -17.36 0.50
CA GLY A 126 1.29 -17.22 -0.96
C GLY A 126 0.26 -16.24 -1.52
N VAL A 127 -0.32 -15.39 -0.69
CA VAL A 127 -1.22 -14.32 -1.10
C VAL A 127 -0.39 -13.14 -1.61
N PRO A 128 -0.70 -12.58 -2.79
CA PRO A 128 0.07 -11.47 -3.34
C PRO A 128 -0.14 -10.18 -2.54
N VAL A 129 0.98 -9.50 -2.25
CA VAL A 129 1.00 -8.21 -1.55
C VAL A 129 1.65 -7.16 -2.46
N GLY A 130 0.82 -6.27 -3.01
CA GLY A 130 1.26 -5.08 -3.73
C GLY A 130 1.58 -3.92 -2.79
N LEU A 131 2.13 -2.85 -3.33
CA LEU A 131 2.53 -1.67 -2.58
C LEU A 131 1.85 -0.41 -3.10
N GLY A 132 1.43 0.46 -2.17
CA GLY A 132 0.87 1.77 -2.43
C GLY A 132 1.28 2.77 -1.37
N THR A 133 1.21 4.06 -1.67
CA THR A 133 1.61 5.12 -0.72
C THR A 133 0.44 5.88 -0.13
N ASP A 134 -0.73 5.79 -0.72
CA ASP A 134 -1.89 6.60 -0.34
C ASP A 134 -1.54 8.11 -0.29
N THR A 135 -0.87 8.57 -1.36
CA THR A 135 -0.39 9.95 -1.48
C THR A 135 -1.52 10.95 -1.35
N GLY A 136 -1.32 11.94 -0.49
CA GLY A 136 -2.33 12.95 -0.12
C GLY A 136 -2.62 12.93 1.38
N CYS A 137 -2.31 11.82 2.05
CA CYS A 137 -2.28 11.77 3.51
C CYS A 137 -1.17 12.66 4.10
N PRO A 138 -1.32 13.13 5.34
CA PRO A 138 -0.27 13.91 6.01
C PRO A 138 1.10 13.19 5.97
N TYR A 139 2.15 13.91 5.62
CA TYR A 139 3.52 13.43 5.46
C TYR A 139 3.75 12.47 4.27
N ILE A 140 2.76 12.18 3.43
CA ILE A 140 2.90 11.29 2.28
C ILE A 140 2.97 12.09 1.00
N THR A 141 4.15 12.14 0.39
CA THR A 141 4.42 12.92 -0.81
C THR A 141 4.43 12.04 -2.07
N HIS A 142 4.06 12.63 -3.20
CA HIS A 142 3.96 11.93 -4.49
C HIS A 142 5.32 11.47 -5.08
N TYR A 143 6.45 11.84 -4.46
CA TYR A 143 7.79 11.45 -4.89
C TYR A 143 8.47 10.44 -3.96
N ASP A 144 7.78 9.95 -2.93
CA ASP A 144 8.37 9.13 -1.86
C ASP A 144 7.96 7.65 -1.90
N MET A 145 7.51 7.12 -3.04
CA MET A 145 7.20 5.68 -3.19
C MET A 145 8.35 4.77 -2.73
N TRP A 146 9.60 5.22 -2.85
CA TRP A 146 10.75 4.45 -2.41
C TRP A 146 10.75 4.15 -0.90
N ARG A 147 10.11 5.01 -0.08
CA ARG A 147 9.95 4.79 1.37
C ARG A 147 9.02 3.63 1.66
N GLU A 148 7.97 3.47 0.88
CA GLU A 148 7.07 2.32 1.02
C GLU A 148 7.83 1.00 0.79
N LEU A 149 8.70 0.95 -0.24
CA LEU A 149 9.57 -0.20 -0.47
C LEU A 149 10.52 -0.43 0.71
N TYR A 150 11.11 0.65 1.24
CA TYR A 150 12.00 0.58 2.40
C TYR A 150 11.26 0.05 3.64
N TYR A 151 10.07 0.56 3.92
CA TYR A 151 9.27 0.11 5.05
C TYR A 151 8.82 -1.35 4.89
N TYR A 152 8.53 -1.76 3.68
CA TYR A 152 8.18 -3.16 3.40
C TYR A 152 9.35 -4.10 3.71
N VAL A 153 10.57 -3.74 3.33
CA VAL A 153 11.78 -4.47 3.72
C VAL A 153 11.96 -4.45 5.26
N LYS A 154 11.91 -3.26 5.85
CA LYS A 154 12.18 -3.06 7.29
C LYS A 154 11.17 -3.77 8.18
N TYR A 155 9.89 -3.62 7.91
CA TYR A 155 8.83 -4.10 8.80
C TYR A 155 8.29 -5.49 8.41
N CYS A 156 8.28 -5.83 7.13
CA CYS A 156 7.79 -7.14 6.68
C CYS A 156 8.89 -8.17 6.46
N GLY A 157 10.16 -7.76 6.42
CA GLY A 157 11.30 -8.68 6.34
C GLY A 157 11.53 -9.25 4.94
N VAL A 158 11.00 -8.63 3.90
CA VAL A 158 11.24 -9.03 2.51
C VAL A 158 12.60 -8.53 2.01
N THR A 159 13.10 -9.09 0.91
CA THR A 159 14.32 -8.60 0.26
C THR A 159 14.05 -7.33 -0.56
N PRO A 160 15.05 -6.45 -0.80
CA PRO A 160 14.91 -5.33 -1.72
C PRO A 160 14.42 -5.74 -3.12
N ALA A 161 14.90 -6.87 -3.64
CA ALA A 161 14.47 -7.42 -4.93
C ALA A 161 12.98 -7.76 -4.92
N PHE A 162 12.48 -8.36 -3.85
CA PHE A 162 11.06 -8.68 -3.73
C PHE A 162 10.20 -7.41 -3.57
N ALA A 163 10.66 -6.41 -2.82
CA ALA A 163 9.96 -5.13 -2.70
C ALA A 163 9.85 -4.41 -4.07
N LEU A 164 10.93 -4.42 -4.86
CA LEU A 164 10.89 -3.91 -6.24
C LEU A 164 9.93 -4.69 -7.14
N TYR A 165 9.94 -6.02 -7.07
CA TYR A 165 8.98 -6.86 -7.79
C TYR A 165 7.53 -6.54 -7.40
N SER A 166 7.24 -6.41 -6.10
CA SER A 166 5.90 -6.05 -5.61
C SER A 166 5.43 -4.68 -6.10
N ALA A 167 6.32 -3.68 -6.09
CA ALA A 167 6.01 -2.33 -6.54
C ALA A 167 5.93 -2.17 -8.07
N THR A 168 6.37 -3.15 -8.85
CA THR A 168 6.42 -3.09 -10.32
C THR A 168 5.51 -4.15 -10.94
N LEU A 169 6.03 -5.35 -11.23
CA LEU A 169 5.29 -6.37 -11.97
C LEU A 169 4.05 -6.85 -11.22
N LEU A 170 4.13 -7.06 -9.89
CA LEU A 170 2.99 -7.53 -9.12
C LEU A 170 1.87 -6.48 -9.09
N ASN A 171 2.22 -5.19 -8.89
CA ASN A 171 1.25 -4.10 -8.99
C ASN A 171 0.65 -3.98 -10.39
N ALA A 172 1.45 -4.16 -11.44
CA ALA A 172 0.94 -4.18 -12.81
C ALA A 172 -0.05 -5.35 -13.04
N GLN A 173 0.22 -6.51 -12.48
CA GLN A 173 -0.70 -7.66 -12.52
C GLN A 173 -2.02 -7.36 -11.79
N LEU A 174 -1.95 -6.76 -10.60
CA LEU A 174 -3.14 -6.31 -9.87
C LEU A 174 -3.98 -5.36 -10.72
N ALA A 175 -3.33 -4.39 -11.36
CA ALA A 175 -3.99 -3.42 -12.23
C ALA A 175 -4.50 -4.02 -13.58
N GLY A 176 -4.19 -5.29 -13.86
CA GLY A 176 -4.53 -5.94 -15.13
C GLY A 176 -3.59 -5.57 -16.29
N LEU A 177 -2.47 -4.91 -16.01
CA LEU A 177 -1.49 -4.39 -16.98
C LEU A 177 -0.18 -5.20 -17.04
N GLY A 178 -0.12 -6.37 -16.38
CA GLY A 178 1.10 -7.15 -16.26
C GLY A 178 1.70 -7.62 -17.60
N ASN A 179 0.89 -7.71 -18.65
CA ASN A 179 1.36 -8.01 -20.01
C ASN A 179 1.86 -6.76 -20.75
N GLU A 180 1.57 -5.56 -20.25
CA GLU A 180 1.89 -4.29 -20.91
C GLU A 180 3.07 -3.57 -20.25
N THR A 181 3.24 -3.71 -18.94
CA THR A 181 4.26 -3.00 -18.15
C THR A 181 4.65 -3.77 -16.88
N GLY A 182 5.52 -3.18 -16.06
CA GLY A 182 5.94 -3.70 -14.74
C GLY A 182 7.19 -4.57 -14.78
N SER A 183 7.67 -4.97 -15.96
CA SER A 183 8.95 -5.68 -16.13
C SER A 183 9.64 -5.25 -17.42
N ILE A 184 10.96 -5.45 -17.48
CA ILE A 184 11.77 -5.15 -18.66
C ILE A 184 11.78 -6.38 -19.54
N GLU A 185 10.88 -6.41 -20.51
CA GLU A 185 10.69 -7.49 -21.44
C GLU A 185 10.41 -6.94 -22.85
N GLU A 186 10.83 -7.66 -23.88
CA GLU A 186 10.53 -7.30 -25.27
C GLU A 186 9.02 -7.29 -25.51
N GLY A 187 8.52 -6.24 -26.16
CA GLY A 187 7.10 -6.05 -26.48
C GLY A 187 6.32 -5.29 -25.40
N LYS A 188 6.87 -5.08 -24.21
CA LYS A 188 6.23 -4.24 -23.20
C LYS A 188 6.53 -2.74 -23.39
N ALA A 189 5.71 -1.92 -22.80
CA ALA A 189 5.91 -0.47 -22.77
C ALA A 189 7.24 -0.12 -22.12
N ALA A 190 7.96 0.84 -22.69
CA ALA A 190 9.19 1.36 -22.08
C ALA A 190 8.84 2.34 -20.94
N ASP A 191 8.41 1.76 -19.81
CA ASP A 191 8.16 2.45 -18.54
C ASP A 191 9.30 2.10 -17.59
N LEU A 192 10.28 3.00 -17.46
CA LEU A 192 11.54 2.72 -16.79
C LEU A 192 11.93 3.88 -15.87
N ILE A 193 12.62 3.56 -14.79
CA ILE A 193 13.37 4.53 -14.00
C ILE A 193 14.86 4.18 -14.03
N VAL A 194 15.70 5.18 -14.04
CA VAL A 194 17.17 5.04 -13.98
C VAL A 194 17.67 5.79 -12.75
N CYS A 195 18.43 5.12 -11.94
CA CYS A 195 19.13 5.67 -10.78
C CYS A 195 20.63 5.44 -10.91
N ASP A 196 21.44 6.27 -10.21
CA ASP A 196 22.90 6.23 -10.31
C ASP A 196 23.54 5.13 -9.45
N ARG A 197 22.79 4.61 -8.47
CA ARG A 197 23.24 3.55 -7.57
C ARG A 197 22.32 2.32 -7.68
N ASP A 198 22.82 1.17 -7.29
CA ASP A 198 22.08 -0.08 -7.31
C ASP A 198 20.99 -0.10 -6.20
N PRO A 199 19.69 -0.09 -6.57
CA PRO A 199 18.60 -0.14 -5.60
C PRO A 199 18.45 -1.51 -4.91
N LEU A 200 19.08 -2.57 -5.43
CA LEU A 200 19.11 -3.88 -4.76
C LEU A 200 20.07 -3.87 -3.57
N ALA A 201 21.11 -3.05 -3.63
CA ALA A 201 22.05 -2.86 -2.53
C ALA A 201 21.52 -1.85 -1.50
N ASP A 202 20.82 -0.81 -1.96
CA ASP A 202 20.30 0.27 -1.12
C ASP A 202 19.08 0.95 -1.79
N LEU A 203 17.89 0.70 -1.26
CA LEU A 203 16.65 1.27 -1.79
C LEU A 203 16.63 2.80 -1.79
N SER A 204 17.46 3.46 -0.97
CA SER A 204 17.59 4.92 -1.01
C SER A 204 18.15 5.45 -2.34
N ALA A 205 18.69 4.59 -3.19
CA ALA A 205 19.06 4.92 -4.57
C ALA A 205 17.87 5.45 -5.38
N LEU A 206 16.65 5.00 -5.07
CA LEU A 206 15.42 5.45 -5.71
C LEU A 206 14.96 6.85 -5.30
N ARG A 207 15.57 7.43 -4.26
CA ARG A 207 15.28 8.81 -3.79
C ARG A 207 15.68 9.87 -4.80
N THR A 208 16.66 9.55 -5.67
CA THR A 208 17.16 10.44 -6.71
C THR A 208 17.24 9.69 -8.03
N LEU A 209 16.33 10.02 -8.93
CA LEU A 209 16.29 9.41 -10.24
C LEU A 209 17.09 10.24 -11.24
N ARG A 210 17.89 9.58 -12.05
CA ARG A 210 18.61 10.20 -13.17
C ARG A 210 17.69 10.39 -14.37
N MET A 211 16.76 9.46 -14.58
CA MET A 211 15.81 9.51 -15.70
C MET A 211 14.53 8.75 -15.35
N VAL A 212 13.42 9.27 -15.86
CA VAL A 212 12.15 8.56 -15.95
C VAL A 212 11.80 8.41 -17.42
N VAL A 213 11.46 7.21 -17.84
CA VAL A 213 10.94 6.92 -19.16
C VAL A 213 9.50 6.44 -19.01
N ARG A 214 8.58 7.01 -19.74
CA ARG A 214 7.18 6.59 -19.82
C ARG A 214 6.75 6.42 -21.26
N GLN A 215 6.37 5.20 -21.64
CA GLN A 215 5.99 4.88 -23.01
C GLN A 215 7.01 5.40 -24.05
N GLY A 216 8.31 5.30 -23.70
CA GLY A 216 9.41 5.78 -24.53
C GLY A 216 9.75 7.29 -24.39
N TRP A 217 8.90 8.10 -23.79
CA TRP A 217 9.22 9.51 -23.50
C TRP A 217 10.15 9.64 -22.31
N ARG A 218 11.21 10.43 -22.45
CA ARG A 218 12.26 10.58 -21.44
C ARG A 218 12.16 11.92 -20.72
N VAL A 219 12.26 11.87 -19.38
CA VAL A 219 12.46 13.03 -18.51
C VAL A 219 13.79 12.82 -17.81
N GLU A 220 14.80 13.60 -18.20
CA GLU A 220 16.14 13.54 -17.62
C GLU A 220 16.19 14.40 -16.34
N ASN A 221 16.91 13.90 -15.32
CA ASN A 221 17.11 14.57 -14.03
C ASN A 221 15.80 15.13 -13.45
N PRO A 222 14.76 14.30 -13.24
CA PRO A 222 13.51 14.79 -12.70
C PRO A 222 13.74 15.44 -11.33
N ALA A 223 13.26 16.67 -11.17
CA ALA A 223 13.44 17.47 -9.97
C ALA A 223 12.08 17.84 -9.36
N PRO A 224 11.41 16.92 -8.66
CA PRO A 224 10.17 17.23 -7.98
C PRO A 224 10.42 18.27 -6.89
N LYS A 225 9.44 19.16 -6.68
CA LYS A 225 9.49 20.09 -5.56
C LYS A 225 9.36 19.31 -4.26
N LYS A 226 10.46 19.21 -3.53
CA LYS A 226 10.50 18.47 -2.26
C LYS A 226 10.03 19.34 -1.09
N MET A 227 9.64 18.66 -0.01
CA MET A 227 9.23 19.25 1.27
C MET A 227 10.27 18.85 2.34
N PRO A 228 11.32 19.66 2.56
CA PRO A 228 12.46 19.26 3.41
C PRO A 228 12.07 18.97 4.87
N GLU A 229 11.03 19.64 5.39
CA GLU A 229 10.54 19.40 6.74
C GLU A 229 9.93 17.98 6.84
N VAL A 230 9.13 17.60 5.86
CA VAL A 230 8.50 16.27 5.79
C VAL A 230 9.57 15.18 5.63
N GLU A 231 10.52 15.39 4.73
CA GLU A 231 11.61 14.43 4.53
C GLU A 231 12.43 14.24 5.80
N ARG A 232 12.76 15.31 6.52
CA ARG A 232 13.54 15.24 7.75
C ARG A 232 12.83 14.42 8.84
N GLU A 233 11.51 14.55 8.98
CA GLU A 233 10.76 13.77 9.96
C GLU A 233 10.66 12.29 9.55
N LEU A 234 10.43 12.01 8.28
CA LEU A 234 10.38 10.64 7.76
C LEU A 234 11.75 9.94 7.76
N ASP A 235 12.84 10.67 7.54
CA ASP A 235 14.22 10.13 7.54
C ASP A 235 14.62 9.55 8.92
N ARG A 236 13.92 9.90 9.99
CA ARG A 236 14.14 9.33 11.34
C ARG A 236 13.73 7.85 11.43
N PHE A 237 12.99 7.36 10.46
CA PHE A 237 12.47 5.99 10.42
C PHE A 237 13.14 5.10 9.37
N LEU A 238 14.23 5.57 8.77
CA LEU A 238 15.08 4.80 7.86
C LEU A 238 16.03 3.86 8.59
#